data_9df4001e4b574a08ee736867c79a2e84
#
_entry.id   9df4001e4b574a08ee736867c79a2e84
#
_cell.length_a   1.000
_cell.length_b   1.000
_cell.length_c   1.000
_cell.angle_alpha   90.00
_cell.angle_beta   90.00
_cell.angle_gamma   90.00
#
_symmetry.space_group_name_H-M   'P 1'
#
loop_
_entity.id
_entity.type
_entity.pdbx_description
1 polymer ?
#
loop_
_entity_poly.entity_id
_entity_poly.type
_entity_poly.pdbx_seq_one_letter_code
_entity_poly.pdbx_strand_id
1 'polypeptide(L)'
;MHPTLRVIRDEHGVLSAVLRSLSLLLTESRRHGIHPDFPMLRAMLFYIDEFPEKVHHTKESELLFPKLRERSAEGAAVLDRLDADHASSHRAVRELEHELLALEMMSEGPDAESRRERFEESIQSYVTSYLEHMRLEETEILPLAERVLSAGDWAELDTAFMKNRDPLTHREGDDAFRPLFKRILMTLPAPLGLGPAMVALGVSYKRA
;
A
#
# COMPACT_ATOMS: atom_id res chain seq x y z
N MET A 1 13.41 -5.16 19.69
CA MET A 1 12.97 -4.70 18.32
C MET A 1 12.69 -3.21 18.41
N HIS A 2 13.34 -2.42 17.58
CA HIS A 2 13.17 -0.96 17.52
C HIS A 2 11.74 -0.58 17.11
N PRO A 3 11.17 0.51 17.66
CA PRO A 3 9.87 1.04 17.24
C PRO A 3 9.74 1.24 15.72
N THR A 4 10.78 1.78 15.08
CA THR A 4 10.84 1.96 13.61
C THR A 4 10.52 0.67 12.86
N LEU A 5 11.19 -0.45 13.18
CA LEU A 5 11.00 -1.73 12.52
C LEU A 5 9.57 -2.28 12.69
N ARG A 6 8.97 -2.02 13.84
CA ARG A 6 7.58 -2.38 14.08
C ARG A 6 6.63 -1.53 13.24
N VAL A 7 6.88 -0.21 13.17
CA VAL A 7 6.07 0.70 12.35
C VAL A 7 6.10 0.27 10.89
N ILE A 8 7.30 0.05 10.31
CA ILE A 8 7.48 -0.38 8.92
C ILE A 8 6.71 -1.68 8.67
N ARG A 9 6.90 -2.71 9.50
CA ARG A 9 6.21 -4.00 9.33
C ARG A 9 4.69 -3.91 9.49
N ASP A 10 4.20 -3.09 10.41
CA ASP A 10 2.75 -2.87 10.58
C ASP A 10 2.16 -2.19 9.33
N GLU A 11 2.83 -1.18 8.80
CA GLU A 11 2.45 -0.47 7.57
C GLU A 11 2.51 -1.39 6.34
N HIS A 12 3.56 -2.21 6.18
CA HIS A 12 3.66 -3.25 5.14
C HIS A 12 2.53 -4.28 5.23
N GLY A 13 2.19 -4.73 6.43
CA GLY A 13 1.10 -5.67 6.64
C GLY A 13 -0.24 -5.13 6.14
N VAL A 14 -0.55 -3.90 6.48
CA VAL A 14 -1.77 -3.21 6.02
C VAL A 14 -1.74 -2.98 4.51
N LEU A 15 -0.63 -2.46 3.99
CA LEU A 15 -0.47 -2.19 2.57
C LEU A 15 -0.60 -3.48 1.73
N SER A 16 0.02 -4.59 2.18
CA SER A 16 -0.15 -5.89 1.53
C SER A 16 -1.60 -6.33 1.44
N ALA A 17 -2.40 -6.06 2.47
CA ALA A 17 -3.82 -6.38 2.46
C ALA A 17 -4.61 -5.49 1.49
N VAL A 18 -4.33 -4.19 1.44
CA VAL A 18 -4.94 -3.26 0.48
C VAL A 18 -4.61 -3.68 -0.95
N LEU A 19 -3.34 -3.93 -1.26
CA LEU A 19 -2.89 -4.36 -2.58
C LEU A 19 -3.56 -5.66 -3.05
N ARG A 20 -3.62 -6.68 -2.19
CA ARG A 20 -4.31 -7.93 -2.50
C ARG A 20 -5.81 -7.74 -2.67
N SER A 21 -6.42 -6.82 -1.93
CA SER A 21 -7.84 -6.50 -2.06
C SER A 21 -8.18 -5.81 -3.37
N LEU A 22 -7.28 -4.98 -3.93
CA LEU A 22 -7.43 -4.43 -5.28
C LEU A 22 -7.59 -5.56 -6.32
N SER A 23 -6.64 -6.50 -6.33
CA SER A 23 -6.69 -7.66 -7.24
C SER A 23 -7.93 -8.52 -7.03
N LEU A 24 -8.32 -8.75 -5.78
CA LEU A 24 -9.50 -9.56 -5.43
C LEU A 24 -10.79 -8.91 -5.92
N LEU A 25 -10.99 -7.61 -5.70
CA LEU A 25 -12.18 -6.88 -6.13
C LEU A 25 -12.36 -6.92 -7.65
N LEU A 26 -11.28 -6.78 -8.40
CA LEU A 26 -11.29 -6.88 -9.86
C LEU A 26 -11.62 -8.29 -10.33
N THR A 27 -10.97 -9.30 -9.73
CA THR A 27 -11.22 -10.72 -10.04
C THR A 27 -12.67 -11.11 -9.78
N GLU A 28 -13.22 -10.75 -8.62
CA GLU A 28 -14.61 -11.07 -8.26
C GLU A 28 -15.62 -10.33 -9.14
N SER A 29 -15.38 -9.06 -9.47
CA SER A 29 -16.25 -8.32 -10.38
C SER A 29 -16.28 -8.94 -11.79
N ARG A 30 -15.12 -9.40 -12.29
CA ARG A 30 -15.02 -10.11 -13.57
C ARG A 30 -15.75 -11.45 -13.53
N ARG A 31 -15.53 -12.23 -12.48
CA ARG A 31 -16.18 -13.55 -12.28
C ARG A 31 -17.70 -13.44 -12.27
N HIS A 32 -18.24 -12.37 -11.72
CA HIS A 32 -19.70 -12.15 -11.64
C HIS A 32 -20.27 -11.36 -12.82
N GLY A 33 -19.45 -10.96 -13.79
CA GLY A 33 -19.90 -10.17 -14.95
C GLY A 33 -20.47 -8.79 -14.57
N ILE A 34 -19.96 -8.18 -13.49
CA ILE A 34 -20.42 -6.87 -13.00
C ILE A 34 -19.29 -5.84 -13.11
N HIS A 35 -19.67 -4.56 -13.06
CA HIS A 35 -18.70 -3.50 -12.96
C HIS A 35 -17.95 -3.57 -11.61
N PRO A 36 -16.65 -3.21 -11.58
CA PRO A 36 -15.92 -3.08 -10.34
C PRO A 36 -16.55 -2.04 -9.40
N ASP A 37 -16.33 -2.17 -8.10
CA ASP A 37 -16.67 -1.09 -7.14
C ASP A 37 -15.67 0.06 -7.31
N PHE A 38 -15.93 0.93 -8.31
CA PHE A 38 -15.08 2.08 -8.63
C PHE A 38 -14.81 2.98 -7.41
N PRO A 39 -15.81 3.34 -6.58
CA PRO A 39 -15.55 4.12 -5.36
C PRO A 39 -14.60 3.44 -4.39
N MET A 40 -14.63 2.09 -4.29
CA MET A 40 -13.71 1.36 -3.42
C MET A 40 -12.31 1.32 -4.00
N LEU A 41 -12.17 1.06 -5.30
CA LEU A 41 -10.86 1.07 -5.97
C LEU A 41 -10.19 2.45 -5.86
N ARG A 42 -10.96 3.54 -6.06
CA ARG A 42 -10.45 4.91 -5.83
C ARG A 42 -9.99 5.14 -4.41
N ALA A 43 -10.75 4.65 -3.44
CA ALA A 43 -10.40 4.77 -2.04
C ALA A 43 -9.06 4.09 -1.70
N MET A 44 -8.85 2.90 -2.26
CA MET A 44 -7.61 2.13 -2.04
C MET A 44 -6.41 2.77 -2.74
N LEU A 45 -6.54 3.22 -3.99
CA LEU A 45 -5.46 3.93 -4.70
C LEU A 45 -5.12 5.25 -4.02
N PHE A 46 -6.12 6.02 -3.61
CA PHE A 46 -5.92 7.24 -2.81
C PHE A 46 -5.17 6.95 -1.50
N TYR A 47 -5.51 5.88 -0.77
CA TYR A 47 -4.77 5.49 0.42
C TYR A 47 -3.30 5.20 0.10
N ILE A 48 -3.02 4.48 -0.98
CA ILE A 48 -1.65 4.15 -1.40
C ILE A 48 -0.87 5.43 -1.71
N ASP A 49 -1.44 6.38 -2.48
CA ASP A 49 -0.79 7.65 -2.80
C ASP A 49 -0.52 8.52 -1.55
N GLU A 50 -1.49 8.63 -0.63
CA GLU A 50 -1.39 9.56 0.49
C GLU A 50 -0.50 9.06 1.64
N PHE A 51 -0.45 7.76 1.90
CA PHE A 51 0.23 7.24 3.10
C PHE A 51 1.52 6.47 2.76
N PRO A 52 1.51 5.33 2.06
CA PRO A 52 2.75 4.68 1.68
C PRO A 52 3.68 5.58 0.86
N GLU A 53 3.19 6.16 -0.22
CA GLU A 53 4.03 6.91 -1.14
C GLU A 53 4.57 8.22 -0.54
N LYS A 54 3.73 9.01 0.14
CA LYS A 54 4.11 10.34 0.63
C LYS A 54 4.72 10.35 2.02
N VAL A 55 4.47 9.34 2.84
CA VAL A 55 4.90 9.34 4.24
C VAL A 55 5.92 8.25 4.51
N HIS A 56 5.62 7.00 4.16
CA HIS A 56 6.45 5.85 4.45
C HIS A 56 7.74 5.87 3.60
N HIS A 57 7.64 5.81 2.29
CA HIS A 57 8.78 5.84 1.36
C HIS A 57 9.66 7.08 1.52
N THR A 58 9.05 8.25 1.76
CA THR A 58 9.81 9.47 2.01
C THR A 58 10.76 9.31 3.20
N LYS A 59 10.30 8.69 4.29
CA LYS A 59 11.15 8.49 5.46
C LYS A 59 12.22 7.42 5.27
N GLU A 60 11.95 6.41 4.48
CA GLU A 60 12.96 5.42 4.11
C GLU A 60 14.05 6.05 3.26
N SER A 61 13.68 6.72 2.17
CA SER A 61 14.65 7.36 1.27
C SER A 61 15.40 8.53 1.91
N GLU A 62 14.78 9.31 2.78
CA GLU A 62 15.41 10.50 3.36
C GLU A 62 16.13 10.22 4.68
N LEU A 63 15.76 9.19 5.43
CA LEU A 63 16.31 8.94 6.76
C LEU A 63 16.97 7.56 6.91
N LEU A 64 16.26 6.48 6.59
CA LEU A 64 16.76 5.12 6.83
C LEU A 64 17.88 4.75 5.85
N PHE A 65 17.66 4.90 4.55
CA PHE A 65 18.61 4.49 3.51
C PHE A 65 19.92 5.29 3.55
N PRO A 66 19.94 6.63 3.75
CA PRO A 66 21.19 7.37 3.93
C PRO A 66 22.03 6.87 5.12
N LYS A 67 21.38 6.62 6.28
CA LYS A 67 22.08 6.08 7.46
C LYS A 67 22.69 4.71 7.19
N LEU A 68 21.98 3.84 6.47
CA LEU A 68 22.51 2.53 6.08
C LEU A 68 23.74 2.67 5.18
N ARG A 69 23.68 3.55 4.16
CA ARG A 69 24.81 3.81 3.26
C ARG A 69 26.04 4.38 4.00
N GLU A 70 25.83 5.20 5.03
CA GLU A 70 26.92 5.72 5.86
C GLU A 70 27.58 4.63 6.72
N ARG A 71 26.81 3.62 7.16
CA ARG A 71 27.29 2.58 8.07
C ARG A 71 27.86 1.35 7.37
N SER A 72 27.40 1.06 6.16
CA SER A 72 27.85 -0.16 5.46
C SER A 72 27.70 -0.02 3.94
N ALA A 73 28.65 -0.59 3.22
CA ALA A 73 28.53 -0.80 1.77
C ALA A 73 27.69 -2.04 1.42
N GLU A 74 27.40 -2.88 2.43
CA GLU A 74 26.49 -4.02 2.26
C GLU A 74 25.09 -3.52 1.93
N GLY A 75 24.42 -4.17 1.01
CA GLY A 75 23.07 -3.79 0.59
C GLY A 75 22.97 -2.59 -0.36
N ALA A 76 24.07 -1.95 -0.77
CA ALA A 76 24.04 -0.76 -1.62
C ALA A 76 23.20 -0.97 -2.90
N ALA A 77 23.37 -2.09 -3.60
CA ALA A 77 22.60 -2.41 -4.81
C ALA A 77 21.11 -2.59 -4.55
N VAL A 78 20.74 -3.14 -3.37
CA VAL A 78 19.33 -3.28 -2.97
C VAL A 78 18.74 -1.92 -2.63
N LEU A 79 19.47 -1.09 -1.91
CA LEU A 79 19.05 0.29 -1.59
C LEU A 79 18.87 1.13 -2.86
N ASP A 80 19.76 0.98 -3.86
CA ASP A 80 19.63 1.70 -5.14
C ASP A 80 18.39 1.23 -5.92
N ARG A 81 18.08 -0.06 -5.87
CA ARG A 81 16.84 -0.62 -6.45
C ARG A 81 15.61 -0.07 -5.74
N LEU A 82 15.57 -0.09 -4.41
CA LEU A 82 14.44 0.40 -3.62
C LEU A 82 14.19 1.90 -3.84
N ASP A 83 15.24 2.73 -3.91
CA ASP A 83 15.10 4.15 -4.26
C ASP A 83 14.53 4.34 -5.69
N ALA A 84 14.94 3.51 -6.65
CA ALA A 84 14.37 3.53 -8.00
C ALA A 84 12.90 3.08 -8.00
N ASP A 85 12.55 2.06 -7.19
CA ASP A 85 11.17 1.61 -7.01
C ASP A 85 10.31 2.73 -6.40
N HIS A 86 10.76 3.43 -5.34
CA HIS A 86 10.07 4.58 -4.78
C HIS A 86 9.81 5.69 -5.81
N ALA A 87 10.84 6.05 -6.60
CA ALA A 87 10.72 7.07 -7.63
C ALA A 87 9.73 6.70 -8.74
N SER A 88 9.56 5.41 -9.05
CA SER A 88 8.63 4.92 -10.07
C SER A 88 7.22 4.69 -9.54
N SER A 89 7.08 4.22 -8.32
CA SER A 89 5.81 3.84 -7.70
C SER A 89 4.83 5.02 -7.58
N HIS A 90 5.33 6.18 -7.15
CA HIS A 90 4.52 7.41 -7.06
C HIS A 90 3.91 7.83 -8.41
N ARG A 91 4.60 7.58 -9.53
CA ARG A 91 4.05 7.82 -10.86
C ARG A 91 3.05 6.74 -11.23
N ALA A 92 3.38 5.49 -10.95
CA ALA A 92 2.55 4.34 -11.27
C ALA A 92 1.17 4.42 -10.60
N VAL A 93 1.08 4.80 -9.32
CA VAL A 93 -0.22 4.93 -8.64
C VAL A 93 -1.08 6.02 -9.28
N ARG A 94 -0.50 7.14 -9.73
CA ARG A 94 -1.23 8.19 -10.44
C ARG A 94 -1.69 7.77 -11.84
N GLU A 95 -0.91 6.96 -12.52
CA GLU A 95 -1.31 6.35 -13.80
C GLU A 95 -2.48 5.40 -13.59
N LEU A 96 -2.47 4.58 -12.52
CA LEU A 96 -3.59 3.72 -12.14
C LEU A 96 -4.86 4.51 -11.80
N GLU A 97 -4.75 5.63 -11.09
CA GLU A 97 -5.90 6.52 -10.82
C GLU A 97 -6.50 7.08 -12.12
N HIS A 98 -5.65 7.47 -13.06
CA HIS A 98 -6.08 7.96 -14.36
C HIS A 98 -6.75 6.86 -15.20
N GLU A 99 -6.16 5.65 -15.24
CA GLU A 99 -6.74 4.50 -15.92
C GLU A 99 -8.09 4.10 -15.31
N LEU A 100 -8.21 4.11 -13.98
CA LEU A 100 -9.46 3.82 -13.27
C LEU A 100 -10.55 4.84 -13.61
N LEU A 101 -10.20 6.13 -13.63
CA LEU A 101 -11.15 7.19 -14.06
C LEU A 101 -11.61 6.97 -15.49
N ALA A 102 -10.70 6.68 -16.41
CA ALA A 102 -11.03 6.42 -17.81
C ALA A 102 -11.93 5.18 -17.95
N LEU A 103 -11.64 4.11 -17.22
CA LEU A 103 -12.46 2.89 -17.20
C LEU A 103 -13.88 3.17 -16.70
N GLU A 104 -14.02 3.94 -15.61
CA GLU A 104 -15.33 4.29 -15.04
C GLU A 104 -16.15 5.15 -15.99
N MET A 105 -15.55 6.20 -16.55
CA MET A 105 -16.24 7.15 -17.44
C MET A 105 -16.65 6.53 -18.79
N MET A 106 -15.96 5.47 -19.23
CA MET A 106 -16.16 4.83 -20.54
C MET A 106 -16.59 3.36 -20.40
N SER A 107 -17.19 3.00 -19.28
CA SER A 107 -17.56 1.61 -18.92
C SER A 107 -18.59 0.97 -19.86
N GLU A 108 -19.38 1.78 -20.57
CA GLU A 108 -20.40 1.34 -21.53
C GLU A 108 -19.96 1.51 -23.01
N GLY A 109 -18.72 1.94 -23.24
CA GLY A 109 -18.21 2.21 -24.59
C GLY A 109 -17.73 0.95 -25.33
N PRO A 110 -17.48 1.06 -26.64
CA PRO A 110 -17.00 -0.06 -27.47
C PRO A 110 -15.65 -0.62 -27.02
N ASP A 111 -14.83 0.22 -26.37
CA ASP A 111 -13.49 -0.16 -25.87
C ASP A 111 -13.49 -0.50 -24.37
N ALA A 112 -14.65 -0.63 -23.73
CA ALA A 112 -14.77 -0.84 -22.28
C ALA A 112 -14.00 -2.07 -21.82
N GLU A 113 -14.12 -3.19 -22.51
CA GLU A 113 -13.44 -4.44 -22.16
C GLU A 113 -11.91 -4.30 -22.28
N SER A 114 -11.40 -3.73 -23.37
CA SER A 114 -9.95 -3.55 -23.55
C SER A 114 -9.35 -2.55 -22.56
N ARG A 115 -10.12 -1.58 -22.07
CA ARG A 115 -9.72 -0.68 -20.98
C ARG A 115 -9.66 -1.40 -19.64
N ARG A 116 -10.65 -2.25 -19.40
CA ARG A 116 -10.72 -3.09 -18.20
C ARG A 116 -9.54 -4.04 -18.15
N GLU A 117 -9.23 -4.74 -19.22
CA GLU A 117 -8.09 -5.65 -19.32
C GLU A 117 -6.78 -4.92 -19.01
N ARG A 118 -6.53 -3.78 -19.64
CA ARG A 118 -5.34 -2.97 -19.36
C ARG A 118 -5.23 -2.55 -17.91
N PHE A 119 -6.31 -2.04 -17.33
CA PHE A 119 -6.32 -1.62 -15.93
C PHE A 119 -6.04 -2.81 -15.00
N GLU A 120 -6.64 -3.98 -15.25
CA GLU A 120 -6.39 -5.20 -14.47
C GLU A 120 -4.92 -5.65 -14.58
N GLU A 121 -4.32 -5.58 -15.76
CA GLU A 121 -2.90 -5.88 -15.99
C GLU A 121 -1.99 -4.87 -15.27
N SER A 122 -2.30 -3.57 -15.36
CA SER A 122 -1.58 -2.51 -14.65
C SER A 122 -1.62 -2.70 -13.14
N ILE A 123 -2.78 -2.99 -12.58
CA ILE A 123 -2.96 -3.31 -11.14
C ILE A 123 -2.15 -4.55 -10.77
N GLN A 124 -2.21 -5.63 -11.55
CA GLN A 124 -1.48 -6.87 -11.24
C GLN A 124 0.04 -6.65 -11.26
N SER A 125 0.54 -5.90 -12.22
CA SER A 125 1.96 -5.53 -12.32
C SER A 125 2.38 -4.69 -11.11
N TYR A 126 1.63 -3.66 -10.77
CA TYR A 126 1.87 -2.79 -9.63
C TYR A 126 1.90 -3.57 -8.31
N VAL A 127 0.88 -4.39 -8.07
CA VAL A 127 0.78 -5.24 -6.86
C VAL A 127 1.98 -6.18 -6.75
N THR A 128 2.36 -6.82 -7.84
CA THR A 128 3.49 -7.76 -7.85
C THR A 128 4.81 -7.05 -7.52
N SER A 129 5.07 -5.90 -8.16
CA SER A 129 6.28 -5.11 -7.91
C SER A 129 6.34 -4.59 -6.48
N TYR A 130 5.22 -4.12 -5.95
CA TYR A 130 5.18 -3.58 -4.59
C TYR A 130 5.36 -4.66 -3.50
N LEU A 131 4.76 -5.84 -3.69
CA LEU A 131 4.96 -6.97 -2.77
C LEU A 131 6.43 -7.45 -2.78
N GLU A 132 7.07 -7.45 -3.93
CA GLU A 132 8.51 -7.78 -4.03
C GLU A 132 9.40 -6.71 -3.39
N HIS A 133 9.07 -5.44 -3.54
CA HIS A 133 9.73 -4.32 -2.89
C HIS A 133 9.73 -4.49 -1.37
N MET A 134 8.56 -4.64 -0.75
CA MET A 134 8.43 -4.87 0.70
C MET A 134 9.17 -6.14 1.15
N ARG A 135 9.16 -7.20 0.32
CA ARG A 135 9.90 -8.43 0.61
C ARG A 135 11.41 -8.17 0.71
N LEU A 136 11.98 -7.42 -0.23
CA LEU A 136 13.41 -7.07 -0.21
C LEU A 136 13.77 -6.25 1.02
N GLU A 137 12.95 -5.29 1.38
CA GLU A 137 13.18 -4.52 2.61
C GLU A 137 13.17 -5.40 3.84
N GLU A 138 12.15 -6.21 4.03
CA GLU A 138 12.01 -7.05 5.20
C GLU A 138 13.06 -8.15 5.32
N THR A 139 13.55 -8.68 4.17
CA THR A 139 14.51 -9.79 4.17
C THR A 139 15.96 -9.35 4.12
N GLU A 140 16.25 -8.16 3.59
CA GLU A 140 17.62 -7.70 3.40
C GLU A 140 17.94 -6.41 4.15
N ILE A 141 17.08 -5.39 4.03
CA ILE A 141 17.36 -4.05 4.55
C ILE A 141 17.09 -3.94 6.06
N LEU A 142 15.95 -4.41 6.54
CA LEU A 142 15.65 -4.34 7.97
C LEU A 142 16.64 -5.19 8.82
N PRO A 143 17.03 -6.41 8.41
CA PRO A 143 18.09 -7.15 9.10
C PRO A 143 19.46 -6.48 9.02
N LEU A 144 19.81 -5.83 7.89
CA LEU A 144 21.04 -5.04 7.79
C LEU A 144 21.02 -3.89 8.79
N ALA A 145 19.89 -3.15 8.86
CA ALA A 145 19.72 -2.04 9.79
C ALA A 145 19.95 -2.48 11.25
N GLU A 146 19.40 -3.62 11.66
CA GLU A 146 19.60 -4.17 13.01
C GLU A 146 21.09 -4.45 13.33
N ARG A 147 21.90 -4.80 12.32
CA ARG A 147 23.33 -5.11 12.52
C ARG A 147 24.24 -3.90 12.53
N VAL A 148 23.92 -2.86 11.75
CA VAL A 148 24.89 -1.79 11.44
C VAL A 148 24.56 -0.43 12.07
N LEU A 149 23.28 -0.16 12.37
CA LEU A 149 22.86 1.13 12.90
C LEU A 149 23.23 1.27 14.38
N SER A 150 23.72 2.46 14.73
CA SER A 150 24.06 2.81 16.11
C SER A 150 22.82 3.14 16.95
N ALA A 151 22.97 3.19 18.26
CA ALA A 151 21.90 3.63 19.15
C ALA A 151 21.43 5.05 18.87
N GLY A 152 22.32 5.94 18.39
CA GLY A 152 21.97 7.31 17.97
C GLY A 152 21.10 7.32 16.72
N ASP A 153 21.47 6.51 15.70
CA ASP A 153 20.70 6.37 14.47
C ASP A 153 19.28 5.89 14.77
N TRP A 154 19.16 4.87 15.62
CA TRP A 154 17.86 4.35 16.04
C TRP A 154 17.01 5.36 16.81
N ALA A 155 17.60 6.17 17.69
CA ALA A 155 16.85 7.19 18.41
C ALA A 155 16.22 8.24 17.48
N GLU A 156 16.93 8.62 16.43
CA GLU A 156 16.43 9.55 15.40
C GLU A 156 15.32 8.90 14.56
N LEU A 157 15.55 7.67 14.05
CA LEU A 157 14.58 6.92 13.26
C LEU A 157 13.31 6.64 14.07
N ASP A 158 13.42 6.14 15.30
CA ASP A 158 12.28 5.86 16.17
C ASP A 158 11.44 7.13 16.40
N THR A 159 12.10 8.29 16.61
CA THR A 159 11.40 9.58 16.75
C THR A 159 10.66 9.96 15.47
N ALA A 160 11.25 9.72 14.30
CA ALA A 160 10.66 10.07 13.02
C ALA A 160 9.50 9.14 12.65
N PHE A 161 9.71 7.82 12.72
CA PHE A 161 8.71 6.82 12.31
C PHE A 161 7.51 6.75 13.28
N MET A 162 7.72 6.98 14.59
CA MET A 162 6.62 7.08 15.55
C MET A 162 5.64 8.23 15.28
N LYS A 163 6.01 9.19 14.42
CA LYS A 163 5.12 10.26 13.96
C LYS A 163 4.25 9.87 12.76
N ASN A 164 4.45 8.67 12.17
CA ASN A 164 3.57 8.18 11.11
C ASN A 164 2.13 8.09 11.62
N ARG A 165 1.22 8.59 10.82
CA ARG A 165 -0.22 8.66 11.12
C ARG A 165 -1.01 7.85 10.09
N ASP A 166 -0.49 6.68 9.71
CA ASP A 166 -1.24 5.78 8.83
C ASP A 166 -2.54 5.35 9.52
N PRO A 167 -3.68 5.73 8.96
CA PRO A 167 -4.99 5.53 9.59
C PRO A 167 -5.43 4.07 9.64
N LEU A 168 -4.83 3.19 8.85
CA LEU A 168 -5.16 1.77 8.84
C LEU A 168 -4.33 0.97 9.86
N THR A 169 -3.25 1.52 10.41
CA THR A 169 -2.40 0.86 11.43
C THR A 169 -2.86 1.05 12.87
N HIS A 170 -4.15 1.39 13.11
CA HIS A 170 -4.72 1.66 14.44
C HIS A 170 -4.09 2.84 15.21
N ARG A 171 -3.39 3.73 14.52
CA ARG A 171 -2.88 4.99 15.08
C ARG A 171 -3.91 6.09 14.82
N GLU A 172 -3.96 7.10 15.68
CA GLU A 172 -4.88 8.23 15.50
C GLU A 172 -4.62 8.92 14.16
N GLY A 173 -5.46 8.62 13.17
CA GLY A 173 -5.47 9.27 11.87
C GLY A 173 -6.27 10.57 11.89
N ASP A 174 -6.20 11.34 10.81
CA ASP A 174 -7.01 12.52 10.61
C ASP A 174 -8.50 12.13 10.51
N ASP A 175 -9.35 12.78 11.31
CA ASP A 175 -10.80 12.54 11.34
C ASP A 175 -11.47 12.75 9.97
N ALA A 176 -10.89 13.59 9.11
CA ALA A 176 -11.39 13.83 7.76
C ALA A 176 -11.40 12.57 6.88
N PHE A 177 -10.48 11.64 7.10
CA PHE A 177 -10.37 10.40 6.33
C PHE A 177 -11.05 9.19 6.99
N ARG A 178 -11.57 9.34 8.21
CA ARG A 178 -12.17 8.24 8.98
C ARG A 178 -13.27 7.47 8.21
N PRO A 179 -14.23 8.12 7.50
CA PRO A 179 -15.25 7.39 6.74
C PRO A 179 -14.65 6.53 5.61
N LEU A 180 -13.62 7.05 4.93
CA LEU A 180 -12.92 6.37 3.86
C LEU A 180 -12.23 5.11 4.37
N PHE A 181 -11.44 5.24 5.44
CA PHE A 181 -10.70 4.12 6.04
C PHE A 181 -11.61 3.07 6.63
N LYS A 182 -12.71 3.49 7.28
CA LYS A 182 -13.73 2.54 7.75
C LYS A 182 -14.26 1.70 6.58
N ARG A 183 -14.49 2.30 5.44
CA ARG A 183 -14.96 1.60 4.24
C ARG A 183 -13.91 0.60 3.72
N ILE A 184 -12.64 0.99 3.66
CA ILE A 184 -11.55 0.09 3.27
C ILE A 184 -11.46 -1.09 4.25
N LEU A 185 -11.43 -0.85 5.56
CA LEU A 185 -11.37 -1.90 6.59
C LEU A 185 -12.54 -2.87 6.52
N MET A 186 -13.73 -2.42 6.14
CA MET A 186 -14.90 -3.30 5.95
C MET A 186 -14.78 -4.19 4.70
N THR A 187 -13.87 -3.85 3.78
CA THR A 187 -13.63 -4.62 2.54
C THR A 187 -12.42 -5.53 2.67
N LEU A 188 -11.43 -5.17 3.50
CA LEU A 188 -10.23 -5.98 3.71
C LEU A 188 -10.57 -7.37 4.28
N PRO A 189 -9.85 -8.43 3.83
CA PRO A 189 -10.01 -9.75 4.42
C PRO A 189 -9.51 -9.80 5.87
N ALA A 190 -10.10 -10.71 6.67
CA ALA A 190 -9.60 -10.98 8.01
C ALA A 190 -8.14 -11.48 7.97
N PRO A 191 -7.27 -11.18 8.94
CA PRO A 191 -7.57 -10.51 10.22
C PRO A 191 -7.51 -8.98 10.18
N LEU A 192 -7.12 -8.37 9.06
CA LEU A 192 -6.90 -6.92 8.96
C LEU A 192 -8.20 -6.12 8.80
N GLY A 193 -9.24 -6.74 8.25
CA GLY A 193 -10.54 -6.12 8.06
C GLY A 193 -11.70 -7.03 8.48
N LEU A 194 -12.92 -6.52 8.36
CA LEU A 194 -14.16 -7.19 8.78
C LEU A 194 -14.97 -7.74 7.58
N GLY A 195 -14.57 -7.44 6.35
CA GLY A 195 -15.35 -7.72 5.16
C GLY A 195 -15.82 -9.18 5.02
N PRO A 196 -14.94 -10.20 4.92
CA PRO A 196 -15.36 -11.59 4.79
C PRO A 196 -16.03 -12.16 6.05
N ALA A 197 -15.62 -11.73 7.24
CA ALA A 197 -16.23 -12.16 8.51
C ALA A 197 -17.68 -11.66 8.63
N MET A 198 -17.97 -10.44 8.16
CA MET A 198 -19.32 -9.89 8.14
C MET A 198 -20.23 -10.62 7.15
N VAL A 199 -19.69 -11.05 6.01
CA VAL A 199 -20.43 -11.88 5.03
C VAL A 199 -20.76 -13.25 5.62
N ALA A 200 -19.82 -13.86 6.34
CA ALA A 200 -20.03 -15.15 7.00
C ALA A 200 -21.08 -15.10 8.14
N LEU A 201 -21.27 -13.93 8.76
CA LEU A 201 -22.27 -13.69 9.80
C LEU A 201 -23.66 -13.30 9.24
N GLY A 202 -23.85 -13.30 7.92
CA GLY A 202 -25.14 -12.98 7.29
C GLY A 202 -25.57 -11.52 7.43
N VAL A 203 -24.66 -10.61 7.81
CA VAL A 203 -24.95 -9.19 7.91
C VAL A 203 -24.94 -8.59 6.49
N SER A 204 -26.14 -8.55 5.90
CA SER A 204 -26.35 -7.86 4.62
C SER A 204 -26.18 -6.36 4.79
N TYR A 205 -25.15 -5.81 4.15
CA TYR A 205 -24.95 -4.36 4.08
C TYR A 205 -26.00 -3.76 3.14
N LYS A 206 -27.07 -3.18 3.69
CA LYS A 206 -27.98 -2.36 2.88
C LYS A 206 -27.21 -1.14 2.39
N ARG A 207 -27.03 -1.04 1.07
CA ARG A 207 -26.53 0.16 0.41
C ARG A 207 -27.42 1.34 0.80
N ALA A 208 -26.83 2.35 1.42
CA ALA A 208 -27.42 3.67 1.59
C ALA A 208 -26.97 4.54 0.42
#